data_55ce93973001f6b89c67fbd1fbddd20e
#
_entry.id   55ce93973001f6b89c67fbd1fbddd20e
#
_cell.length_a   1.000
_cell.length_b   1.000
_cell.length_c   1.000
_cell.angle_alpha   90.00
_cell.angle_beta   90.00
_cell.angle_gamma   90.00
#
_symmetry.space_group_name_H-M   'P 1'
#
loop_
_entity.id
_entity.type
_entity.pdbx_description
1 polymer ?
#
loop_
_entity_poly.entity_id
_entity_poly.type
_entity_poly.pdbx_seq_one_letter_code
_entity_poly.pdbx_strand_id
1 'polypeptide(L)'
;MVFRQIVHDDLGCASYLIGDEHAGVAAVVDPKLQIDEYLSIARYVGVSIDHVLESHNHADHVSGHGRLAVATGATIHVHREAEVDYEHEPFDDGWELELGALRVRALHTPGHRPEHTAFALIERDRGTEPWAVLTGDSLFVGDIARPDLAVDKEEGARGIFRSLHEQLLALAPETEVWPGHLGGSLCGGPAMDMKVSSTIGYEREHNALLGESDEDTFVARVTGSLGPQPPNFQAIVALNRGPLLTHRIDVEPLTPRQVEAQRDAGALVIDVR
;
A
#
# COMPACT_ATOMS: atom_id res chain seq x y z
N MET A 1 15.95 14.57 -4.86
CA MET A 1 14.78 13.70 -4.67
C MET A 1 14.95 12.85 -3.40
N VAL A 2 13.90 12.67 -2.62
CA VAL A 2 13.83 11.74 -1.48
C VAL A 2 13.01 10.54 -1.88
N PHE A 3 13.53 9.32 -1.68
CA PHE A 3 12.83 8.05 -1.86
C PHE A 3 13.30 7.09 -0.76
N ARG A 4 12.39 6.63 0.09
CA ARG A 4 12.68 5.67 1.16
C ARG A 4 11.57 4.64 1.22
N GLN A 5 11.92 3.37 1.09
CA GLN A 5 11.03 2.26 1.38
C GLN A 5 11.17 1.89 2.85
N ILE A 6 10.06 1.73 3.54
CA ILE A 6 9.97 1.29 4.92
C ILE A 6 9.20 -0.05 4.93
N VAL A 7 9.91 -1.12 5.26
CA VAL A 7 9.33 -2.48 5.29
C VAL A 7 8.88 -2.83 6.70
N HIS A 8 7.74 -3.49 6.81
CA HIS A 8 7.20 -4.02 8.06
C HIS A 8 7.55 -5.52 8.12
N ASP A 9 8.52 -5.88 8.94
CA ASP A 9 9.07 -7.24 9.00
C ASP A 9 8.04 -8.32 9.40
N ASP A 10 7.00 -7.94 10.15
CA ASP A 10 5.96 -8.85 10.66
C ASP A 10 4.84 -9.15 9.66
N LEU A 11 4.57 -8.25 8.72
CA LEU A 11 3.49 -8.37 7.73
C LEU A 11 3.96 -8.43 6.28
N GLY A 12 5.23 -8.12 6.03
CA GLY A 12 5.77 -7.99 4.68
C GLY A 12 5.23 -6.80 3.89
N CYS A 13 4.52 -5.86 4.56
CA CYS A 13 4.04 -4.64 3.93
C CYS A 13 5.18 -3.65 3.71
N ALA A 14 5.08 -2.85 2.66
CA ALA A 14 6.00 -1.77 2.36
C ALA A 14 5.25 -0.45 2.22
N SER A 15 5.75 0.59 2.87
CA SER A 15 5.32 1.97 2.74
C SER A 15 6.47 2.83 2.21
N TYR A 16 6.15 4.02 1.72
CA TYR A 16 7.13 4.85 1.05
C TYR A 16 7.09 6.29 1.55
N LEU A 17 8.26 6.88 1.82
CA LEU A 17 8.41 8.32 1.99
C LEU A 17 9.10 8.86 0.73
N ILE A 18 8.38 9.71 0.00
CA ILE A 18 8.79 10.27 -1.29
C ILE A 18 8.71 11.79 -1.26
N GLY A 19 9.60 12.49 -1.97
CA GLY A 19 9.56 13.96 -1.98
C GLY A 19 10.81 14.61 -2.57
N ASP A 20 10.94 15.88 -2.28
CA ASP A 20 12.06 16.71 -2.74
C ASP A 20 12.70 17.45 -1.56
N GLU A 21 13.95 17.15 -1.27
CA GLU A 21 14.72 17.80 -0.20
C GLU A 21 14.99 19.28 -0.47
N HIS A 22 15.10 19.69 -1.74
CA HIS A 22 15.33 21.11 -2.10
C HIS A 22 14.04 21.94 -1.91
N ALA A 23 12.89 21.35 -2.19
CA ALA A 23 11.60 21.97 -1.92
C ALA A 23 11.16 21.82 -0.46
N GLY A 24 11.78 20.91 0.28
CA GLY A 24 11.47 20.64 1.69
C GLY A 24 10.13 19.93 1.91
N VAL A 25 9.57 19.25 0.89
CA VAL A 25 8.24 18.65 0.90
C VAL A 25 8.28 17.15 0.65
N ALA A 26 7.42 16.40 1.32
CA ALA A 26 7.28 14.96 1.13
C ALA A 26 5.83 14.47 1.28
N ALA A 27 5.59 13.30 0.73
CA ALA A 27 4.41 12.47 0.98
C ALA A 27 4.81 11.13 1.58
N VAL A 28 3.92 10.55 2.39
CA VAL A 28 4.00 9.14 2.81
C VAL A 28 2.92 8.36 2.10
N VAL A 29 3.29 7.25 1.47
CA VAL A 29 2.38 6.33 0.78
C VAL A 29 2.19 5.10 1.64
N ASP A 30 0.92 4.72 1.90
CA ASP A 30 0.49 3.53 2.65
C ASP A 30 1.16 3.41 4.04
N PRO A 31 1.02 4.42 4.93
CA PRO A 31 1.73 4.43 6.20
C PRO A 31 1.24 3.36 7.17
N LYS A 32 2.16 2.69 7.86
CA LYS A 32 1.83 1.86 9.02
C LYS A 32 1.32 2.67 10.21
N LEU A 33 0.59 2.03 11.12
CA LEU A 33 0.00 2.68 12.29
C LEU A 33 1.05 3.37 13.20
N GLN A 34 2.28 2.84 13.29
CA GLN A 34 3.40 3.43 14.03
C GLN A 34 4.15 4.43 13.14
N ILE A 35 3.96 5.71 13.41
CA ILE A 35 4.43 6.80 12.54
C ILE A 35 5.82 7.36 12.89
N ASP A 36 6.42 6.95 14.01
CA ASP A 36 7.66 7.54 14.55
C ASP A 36 8.83 7.46 13.55
N GLU A 37 8.88 6.40 12.76
CA GLU A 37 9.92 6.18 11.75
C GLU A 37 9.83 7.20 10.62
N TYR A 38 8.63 7.46 10.07
CA TYR A 38 8.43 8.49 9.04
C TYR A 38 8.83 9.87 9.53
N LEU A 39 8.40 10.25 10.75
CA LEU A 39 8.74 11.53 11.36
C LEU A 39 10.26 11.66 11.58
N SER A 40 10.93 10.58 11.94
CA SER A 40 12.38 10.55 12.15
C SER A 40 13.15 10.68 10.84
N ILE A 41 12.73 9.97 9.79
CA ILE A 41 13.34 10.06 8.46
C ILE A 41 13.13 11.46 7.89
N ALA A 42 11.90 12.00 7.93
CA ALA A 42 11.58 13.33 7.41
C ALA A 42 12.46 14.41 8.06
N ARG A 43 12.61 14.37 9.40
CA ARG A 43 13.54 15.27 10.13
C ARG A 43 14.99 15.10 9.70
N TYR A 44 15.43 13.86 9.50
CA TYR A 44 16.81 13.56 9.11
C TYR A 44 17.16 14.10 7.73
N VAL A 45 16.22 13.96 6.76
CA VAL A 45 16.43 14.46 5.39
C VAL A 45 16.00 15.93 5.19
N GLY A 46 15.39 16.55 6.20
CA GLY A 46 15.05 17.97 6.18
C GLY A 46 13.79 18.31 5.36
N VAL A 47 12.80 17.42 5.36
CA VAL A 47 11.51 17.64 4.68
C VAL A 47 10.34 17.66 5.66
N SER A 48 9.25 18.37 5.31
CA SER A 48 7.93 18.23 5.95
C SER A 48 7.12 17.16 5.26
N ILE A 49 6.32 16.40 6.02
CA ILE A 49 5.33 15.47 5.48
C ILE A 49 4.02 16.27 5.33
N ASP A 50 3.71 16.71 4.12
CA ASP A 50 2.57 17.54 3.82
C ASP A 50 1.40 16.74 3.23
N HIS A 51 1.66 15.50 2.80
CA HIS A 51 0.69 14.63 2.15
C HIS A 51 0.80 13.18 2.64
N VAL A 52 -0.35 12.51 2.70
CA VAL A 52 -0.48 11.06 2.87
C VAL A 52 -1.28 10.53 1.69
N LEU A 53 -0.77 9.53 1.00
CA LEU A 53 -1.42 8.89 -0.13
C LEU A 53 -1.78 7.45 0.27
N GLU A 54 -3.02 7.06 0.10
CA GLU A 54 -3.46 5.67 0.28
C GLU A 54 -3.71 5.04 -1.09
N SER A 55 -3.03 3.93 -1.38
CA SER A 55 -3.27 3.17 -2.60
C SER A 55 -4.65 2.52 -2.60
N HIS A 56 -5.13 2.09 -1.43
CA HIS A 56 -6.43 1.47 -1.22
C HIS A 56 -6.79 1.41 0.27
N ASN A 57 -8.00 0.96 0.59
CA ASN A 57 -8.37 0.61 1.97
C ASN A 57 -7.74 -0.74 2.34
N HIS A 58 -6.62 -0.71 3.04
CA HIS A 58 -5.85 -1.91 3.43
C HIS A 58 -6.71 -2.92 4.20
N ALA A 59 -6.50 -4.20 3.92
CA ALA A 59 -7.22 -5.32 4.53
C ALA A 59 -6.36 -6.15 5.50
N ASP A 60 -5.08 -5.88 5.57
CA ASP A 60 -4.05 -6.61 6.31
C ASP A 60 -3.48 -5.83 7.50
N HIS A 61 -3.48 -4.50 7.44
CA HIS A 61 -3.02 -3.62 8.51
C HIS A 61 -3.88 -2.37 8.67
N VAL A 62 -3.81 -1.76 9.85
CA VAL A 62 -4.44 -0.47 10.13
C VAL A 62 -3.48 0.63 9.72
N SER A 63 -3.95 1.53 8.83
CA SER A 63 -3.15 2.65 8.35
C SER A 63 -2.84 3.69 9.44
N GLY A 64 -1.68 4.33 9.31
CA GLY A 64 -1.24 5.45 10.12
C GLY A 64 -1.67 6.82 9.62
N HIS A 65 -2.48 6.90 8.55
CA HIS A 65 -2.86 8.15 7.90
C HIS A 65 -3.41 9.18 8.88
N GLY A 66 -4.34 8.78 9.76
CA GLY A 66 -4.92 9.69 10.74
C GLY A 66 -3.91 10.22 11.77
N ARG A 67 -2.96 9.38 12.19
CA ARG A 67 -1.88 9.79 13.10
C ARG A 67 -0.90 10.75 12.44
N LEU A 68 -0.52 10.48 11.19
CA LEU A 68 0.34 11.40 10.41
C LEU A 68 -0.36 12.72 10.19
N ALA A 69 -1.63 12.74 9.76
CA ALA A 69 -2.38 13.96 9.55
C ALA A 69 -2.43 14.83 10.81
N VAL A 70 -2.67 14.23 12.00
CA VAL A 70 -2.65 14.98 13.26
C VAL A 70 -1.25 15.47 13.64
N ALA A 71 -0.22 14.64 13.43
CA ALA A 71 1.14 14.97 13.85
C ALA A 71 1.82 16.03 12.97
N THR A 72 1.45 16.11 11.68
CA THR A 72 2.13 16.95 10.68
C THR A 72 1.25 18.01 10.03
N GLY A 73 -0.07 17.87 10.11
CA GLY A 73 -1.03 18.66 9.34
C GLY A 73 -1.17 18.19 7.89
N ALA A 74 -0.67 16.99 7.56
CA ALA A 74 -0.70 16.46 6.20
C ALA A 74 -2.14 16.23 5.71
N THR A 75 -2.37 16.55 4.43
CA THR A 75 -3.60 16.21 3.72
C THR A 75 -3.61 14.74 3.35
N ILE A 76 -4.72 14.04 3.62
CA ILE A 76 -4.90 12.65 3.22
C ILE A 76 -5.55 12.62 1.84
N HIS A 77 -4.99 11.86 0.90
CA HIS A 77 -5.50 11.66 -0.44
C HIS A 77 -5.86 10.20 -0.64
N VAL A 78 -7.09 9.95 -1.09
CA VAL A 78 -7.60 8.61 -1.42
C VAL A 78 -8.41 8.66 -2.71
N HIS A 79 -8.47 7.55 -3.42
CA HIS A 79 -9.32 7.47 -4.62
C HIS A 79 -10.79 7.67 -4.24
N ARG A 80 -11.57 8.35 -5.10
CA ARG A 80 -12.98 8.68 -4.84
C ARG A 80 -13.83 7.46 -4.48
N GLU A 81 -13.55 6.30 -5.06
CA GLU A 81 -14.27 5.05 -4.79
C GLU A 81 -13.90 4.40 -3.45
N ALA A 82 -12.98 4.96 -2.67
CA ALA A 82 -12.61 4.44 -1.35
C ALA A 82 -13.76 4.56 -0.32
N GLU A 83 -14.69 5.51 -0.53
CA GLU A 83 -15.89 5.71 0.30
C GLU A 83 -15.57 5.81 1.79
N VAL A 84 -14.64 6.67 2.16
CA VAL A 84 -14.17 6.85 3.54
C VAL A 84 -14.97 7.91 4.31
N ASP A 85 -15.07 7.75 5.64
CA ASP A 85 -15.87 8.59 6.55
C ASP A 85 -15.04 9.69 7.27
N TYR A 86 -13.90 10.12 6.70
CA TYR A 86 -13.04 11.15 7.26
C TYR A 86 -12.72 12.23 6.24
N GLU A 87 -12.24 13.38 6.73
CA GLU A 87 -11.80 14.50 5.88
C GLU A 87 -10.60 14.09 5.04
N HIS A 88 -10.69 14.26 3.73
CA HIS A 88 -9.68 13.88 2.74
C HIS A 88 -9.85 14.68 1.46
N GLU A 89 -8.84 14.67 0.62
CA GLU A 89 -8.89 15.14 -0.76
C GLU A 89 -9.08 13.94 -1.70
N PRO A 90 -10.26 13.75 -2.30
CA PRO A 90 -10.50 12.65 -3.23
C PRO A 90 -9.80 12.90 -4.57
N PHE A 91 -9.28 11.83 -5.17
CA PHE A 91 -8.72 11.89 -6.51
C PHE A 91 -9.33 10.82 -7.44
N ASP A 92 -9.10 11.00 -8.74
CA ASP A 92 -9.50 10.08 -9.82
C ASP A 92 -8.25 9.67 -10.63
N ASP A 93 -8.43 8.78 -11.61
CA ASP A 93 -7.37 8.38 -12.53
C ASP A 93 -6.71 9.59 -13.20
N GLY A 94 -5.39 9.55 -13.32
CA GLY A 94 -4.60 10.63 -13.92
C GLY A 94 -4.38 11.86 -13.03
N TRP A 95 -4.87 11.86 -11.77
CA TRP A 95 -4.56 12.94 -10.83
C TRP A 95 -3.05 13.07 -10.60
N GLU A 96 -2.59 14.30 -10.43
CA GLU A 96 -1.16 14.60 -10.22
C GLU A 96 -0.94 15.41 -8.95
N LEU A 97 0.12 15.04 -8.20
CA LEU A 97 0.63 15.78 -7.05
C LEU A 97 2.08 16.22 -7.32
N GLU A 98 2.34 17.50 -7.13
CA GLU A 98 3.69 18.08 -7.26
C GLU A 98 4.37 18.16 -5.88
N LEU A 99 5.52 17.50 -5.76
CA LEU A 99 6.39 17.53 -4.60
C LEU A 99 7.76 18.10 -5.02
N GLY A 100 7.83 19.40 -5.29
CA GLY A 100 9.03 20.05 -5.85
C GLY A 100 9.34 19.55 -7.26
N ALA A 101 10.50 18.94 -7.49
CA ALA A 101 10.88 18.34 -8.77
C ALA A 101 10.23 16.96 -9.00
N LEU A 102 9.72 16.30 -7.96
CA LEU A 102 9.01 15.04 -8.07
C LEU A 102 7.53 15.29 -8.36
N ARG A 103 6.99 14.62 -9.37
CA ARG A 103 5.56 14.52 -9.65
C ARG A 103 5.10 13.09 -9.42
N VAL A 104 3.99 12.96 -8.70
CA VAL A 104 3.27 11.70 -8.50
C VAL A 104 2.03 11.72 -9.37
N ARG A 105 1.81 10.69 -10.20
CA ARG A 105 0.60 10.52 -11.01
C ARG A 105 -0.15 9.28 -10.56
N ALA A 106 -1.44 9.42 -10.28
CA ALA A 106 -2.33 8.32 -9.97
C ALA A 106 -2.68 7.52 -11.23
N LEU A 107 -2.57 6.20 -11.14
CA LEU A 107 -3.00 5.23 -12.12
C LEU A 107 -4.06 4.36 -11.45
N HIS A 108 -5.34 4.52 -11.82
CA HIS A 108 -6.41 3.71 -11.24
C HIS A 108 -6.24 2.26 -11.70
N THR A 109 -6.01 1.37 -10.77
CA THR A 109 -5.69 -0.06 -11.01
C THR A 109 -6.63 -0.97 -10.21
N PRO A 110 -7.96 -0.92 -10.47
CA PRO A 110 -8.94 -1.72 -9.74
C PRO A 110 -8.74 -3.22 -9.94
N GLY A 111 -9.26 -3.99 -8.97
CA GLY A 111 -9.28 -5.45 -9.02
C GLY A 111 -9.01 -6.11 -7.68
N HIS A 112 -7.89 -5.80 -7.01
CA HIS A 112 -7.70 -6.15 -5.60
C HIS A 112 -8.78 -5.48 -4.73
N ARG A 113 -9.00 -4.18 -4.99
CA ARG A 113 -10.11 -3.37 -4.48
C ARG A 113 -10.59 -2.41 -5.58
N PRO A 114 -11.86 -1.96 -5.54
CA PRO A 114 -12.39 -1.02 -6.55
C PRO A 114 -11.59 0.28 -6.63
N GLU A 115 -11.21 0.84 -5.48
CA GLU A 115 -10.50 2.11 -5.33
C GLU A 115 -8.99 2.01 -5.54
N HIS A 116 -8.44 0.81 -5.77
CA HIS A 116 -7.01 0.60 -5.81
C HIS A 116 -6.32 1.48 -6.87
N THR A 117 -5.20 2.11 -6.48
CA THR A 117 -4.44 3.04 -7.29
C THR A 117 -2.95 2.80 -7.15
N ALA A 118 -2.24 2.65 -8.24
CA ALA A 118 -0.78 2.71 -8.30
C ALA A 118 -0.33 4.17 -8.49
N PHE A 119 0.89 4.51 -8.03
CA PHE A 119 1.44 5.86 -8.15
C PHE A 119 2.70 5.86 -9.00
N ALA A 120 2.64 6.44 -10.18
CA ALA A 120 3.79 6.64 -11.05
C ALA A 120 4.61 7.86 -10.60
N LEU A 121 5.93 7.68 -10.49
CA LEU A 121 6.86 8.70 -10.00
C LEU A 121 7.67 9.28 -11.16
N ILE A 122 7.55 10.59 -11.37
CA ILE A 122 8.20 11.34 -12.47
C ILE A 122 9.13 12.38 -11.86
N GLU A 123 10.44 12.22 -12.04
CA GLU A 123 11.41 13.22 -11.64
C GLU A 123 11.67 14.17 -12.84
N ARG A 124 11.11 15.38 -12.79
CA ARG A 124 11.09 16.33 -13.92
C ARG A 124 12.48 16.70 -14.44
N ASP A 125 13.49 16.64 -13.59
CA ASP A 125 14.88 16.91 -13.98
C ASP A 125 15.49 15.77 -14.81
N ARG A 126 14.90 14.57 -14.76
CA ARG A 126 15.32 13.39 -15.56
C ARG A 126 14.52 13.22 -16.84
N GLY A 127 13.26 13.68 -16.86
CA GLY A 127 12.38 13.55 -18.03
C GLY A 127 10.91 13.64 -17.72
N THR A 128 10.09 13.23 -18.68
CA THR A 128 8.61 13.25 -18.59
C THR A 128 8.02 11.88 -18.29
N GLU A 129 8.82 10.83 -18.45
CA GLU A 129 8.39 9.45 -18.23
C GLU A 129 8.59 9.02 -16.78
N PRO A 130 7.71 8.17 -16.23
CA PRO A 130 7.90 7.60 -14.90
C PRO A 130 9.20 6.77 -14.83
N TRP A 131 10.05 7.06 -13.85
CA TRP A 131 11.20 6.22 -13.55
C TRP A 131 10.84 5.06 -12.64
N ALA A 132 9.77 5.18 -11.84
CA ALA A 132 9.27 4.14 -10.95
C ALA A 132 7.74 4.21 -10.84
N VAL A 133 7.14 3.12 -10.41
CA VAL A 133 5.74 3.01 -10.03
C VAL A 133 5.63 2.28 -8.69
N LEU A 134 4.91 2.90 -7.74
CA LEU A 134 4.47 2.26 -6.50
C LEU A 134 3.19 1.50 -6.83
N THR A 135 3.28 0.18 -6.90
CA THR A 135 2.18 -0.64 -7.43
C THR A 135 1.14 -1.02 -6.39
N GLY A 136 1.36 -0.66 -5.10
CA GLY A 136 0.47 -1.08 -4.03
C GLY A 136 0.22 -2.59 -4.09
N ASP A 137 -1.06 -2.97 -3.98
CA ASP A 137 -1.52 -4.34 -4.08
C ASP A 137 -2.14 -4.62 -5.47
N SER A 138 -1.34 -4.46 -6.53
CA SER A 138 -1.71 -4.88 -7.90
C SER A 138 -0.66 -5.81 -8.49
N LEU A 139 0.56 -5.32 -8.74
CA LEU A 139 1.70 -6.07 -9.25
C LEU A 139 2.75 -6.22 -8.13
N PHE A 140 3.10 -7.44 -7.79
CA PHE A 140 4.20 -7.79 -6.90
C PHE A 140 5.41 -8.30 -7.70
N VAL A 141 6.55 -8.46 -7.04
CA VAL A 141 7.70 -9.11 -7.70
C VAL A 141 7.42 -10.60 -7.83
N GLY A 142 7.25 -11.07 -9.07
CA GLY A 142 6.99 -12.46 -9.41
C GLY A 142 5.53 -12.92 -9.27
N ASP A 143 4.62 -12.06 -8.77
CA ASP A 143 3.22 -12.42 -8.55
C ASP A 143 2.29 -11.21 -8.73
N ILE A 144 1.01 -11.38 -8.44
CA ILE A 144 -0.01 -10.32 -8.42
C ILE A 144 -0.86 -10.43 -7.15
N ALA A 145 -1.64 -9.38 -6.88
CA ALA A 145 -2.56 -9.36 -5.75
C ALA A 145 -3.74 -10.31 -5.93
N ARG A 146 -4.32 -10.72 -4.79
CA ARG A 146 -5.55 -11.50 -4.75
C ARG A 146 -6.78 -10.65 -5.08
N PRO A 147 -7.78 -11.22 -5.78
CA PRO A 147 -8.96 -10.46 -6.26
C PRO A 147 -10.19 -10.51 -5.34
N ASP A 148 -10.16 -11.27 -4.21
CA ASP A 148 -11.36 -11.77 -3.52
C ASP A 148 -11.68 -11.09 -2.18
N LEU A 149 -11.13 -9.88 -1.92
CA LEU A 149 -11.33 -9.20 -0.62
C LEU A 149 -12.43 -8.13 -0.63
N ALA A 150 -12.88 -7.65 -1.78
CA ALA A 150 -13.84 -6.56 -1.87
C ALA A 150 -15.05 -6.84 -2.75
N VAL A 151 -14.85 -7.56 -3.83
CA VAL A 151 -15.86 -7.91 -4.83
C VAL A 151 -15.87 -9.42 -5.09
N ASP A 152 -16.74 -9.89 -5.98
CA ASP A 152 -16.64 -11.28 -6.45
C ASP A 152 -15.26 -11.55 -7.05
N LYS A 153 -14.69 -12.72 -6.76
CA LYS A 153 -13.31 -13.08 -7.15
C LYS A 153 -13.07 -13.06 -8.67
N GLU A 154 -14.08 -13.38 -9.48
CA GLU A 154 -13.95 -13.35 -10.94
C GLU A 154 -13.98 -11.91 -11.45
N GLU A 155 -14.85 -11.08 -10.87
CA GLU A 155 -14.90 -9.63 -11.16
C GLU A 155 -13.59 -8.96 -10.79
N GLY A 156 -13.07 -9.22 -9.58
CA GLY A 156 -11.78 -8.71 -9.13
C GLY A 156 -10.62 -9.17 -10.02
N ALA A 157 -10.59 -10.44 -10.42
CA ALA A 157 -9.55 -10.98 -11.30
C ALA A 157 -9.59 -10.33 -12.71
N ARG A 158 -10.77 -10.05 -13.26
CA ARG A 158 -10.92 -9.28 -14.51
C ARG A 158 -10.42 -7.84 -14.35
N GLY A 159 -10.74 -7.21 -13.23
CA GLY A 159 -10.21 -5.89 -12.88
C GLY A 159 -8.69 -5.87 -12.85
N ILE A 160 -8.07 -6.82 -12.15
CA ILE A 160 -6.60 -6.95 -12.10
C ILE A 160 -6.01 -7.15 -13.50
N PHE A 161 -6.59 -8.05 -14.32
CA PHE A 161 -6.12 -8.29 -15.68
C PHE A 161 -6.06 -6.99 -16.50
N ARG A 162 -7.16 -6.21 -16.51
CA ARG A 162 -7.22 -4.94 -17.25
C ARG A 162 -6.25 -3.91 -16.68
N SER A 163 -6.19 -3.76 -15.37
CA SER A 163 -5.26 -2.83 -14.71
C SER A 163 -3.79 -3.14 -15.03
N LEU A 164 -3.42 -4.42 -15.06
CA LEU A 164 -2.09 -4.85 -15.45
C LEU A 164 -1.79 -4.51 -16.91
N HIS A 165 -2.67 -4.92 -17.84
CA HIS A 165 -2.41 -4.80 -19.29
C HIS A 165 -2.58 -3.37 -19.83
N GLU A 166 -3.56 -2.61 -19.31
CA GLU A 166 -3.89 -1.27 -19.84
C GLU A 166 -3.12 -0.16 -19.14
N GLN A 167 -2.72 -0.32 -17.85
CA GLN A 167 -2.04 0.70 -17.07
C GLN A 167 -0.56 0.35 -16.82
N LEU A 168 -0.28 -0.74 -16.10
CA LEU A 168 1.08 -1.00 -15.63
C LEU A 168 2.01 -1.48 -16.74
N LEU A 169 1.57 -2.42 -17.58
CA LEU A 169 2.38 -2.93 -18.69
C LEU A 169 2.48 -1.93 -19.87
N ALA A 170 1.73 -0.83 -19.85
CA ALA A 170 1.90 0.28 -20.79
C ALA A 170 3.09 1.18 -20.43
N LEU A 171 3.62 1.09 -19.20
CA LEU A 171 4.81 1.82 -18.78
C LEU A 171 6.06 1.29 -19.49
N ALA A 172 7.11 2.14 -19.54
CA ALA A 172 8.38 1.77 -20.14
C ALA A 172 9.00 0.55 -19.45
N PRO A 173 9.67 -0.36 -20.18
CA PRO A 173 10.26 -1.57 -19.60
C PRO A 173 11.26 -1.33 -18.46
N GLU A 174 11.95 -0.20 -18.48
CA GLU A 174 12.92 0.24 -17.47
C GLU A 174 12.27 0.87 -16.23
N THR A 175 10.96 1.13 -16.23
CA THR A 175 10.26 1.67 -15.06
C THR A 175 10.37 0.69 -13.91
N GLU A 176 10.90 1.14 -12.77
CA GLU A 176 11.04 0.32 -11.56
C GLU A 176 9.68 0.04 -10.93
N VAL A 177 9.46 -1.21 -10.50
CA VAL A 177 8.28 -1.68 -9.79
C VAL A 177 8.60 -1.74 -8.29
N TRP A 178 7.83 -1.02 -7.48
CA TRP A 178 7.95 -0.96 -6.02
C TRP A 178 6.60 -1.35 -5.40
N PRO A 179 6.43 -2.60 -4.94
CA PRO A 179 5.14 -3.14 -4.51
C PRO A 179 4.76 -2.77 -3.08
N GLY A 180 3.47 -2.87 -2.74
CA GLY A 180 2.98 -2.73 -1.36
C GLY A 180 3.35 -3.89 -0.44
N HIS A 181 3.74 -5.06 -1.00
CA HIS A 181 4.11 -6.24 -0.23
C HIS A 181 5.32 -6.99 -0.80
N LEU A 182 6.04 -7.63 0.10
CA LEU A 182 7.14 -8.57 -0.20
C LEU A 182 6.69 -10.02 0.00
N GLY A 183 7.52 -10.96 -0.41
CA GLY A 183 7.24 -12.40 -0.31
C GLY A 183 6.81 -12.84 1.11
N GLY A 184 5.79 -13.69 1.17
CA GLY A 184 5.22 -14.20 2.41
C GLY A 184 3.94 -13.49 2.87
N SER A 185 3.54 -12.38 2.24
CA SER A 185 2.25 -11.71 2.51
C SER A 185 1.05 -12.55 2.06
N LEU A 186 -0.07 -12.44 2.78
CA LEU A 186 -1.35 -13.05 2.41
C LEU A 186 -2.12 -12.28 1.32
N CYS A 187 -1.64 -11.09 0.93
CA CYS A 187 -2.22 -10.29 -0.14
C CYS A 187 -1.83 -10.74 -1.54
N GLY A 188 -0.79 -11.59 -1.67
CA GLY A 188 -0.37 -12.18 -2.94
C GLY A 188 -0.39 -13.69 -2.94
N GLY A 189 0.08 -14.26 -4.03
CA GLY A 189 0.19 -15.70 -4.23
C GLY A 189 1.54 -16.28 -3.80
N PRO A 190 1.74 -17.59 -4.01
CA PRO A 190 2.95 -18.29 -3.56
C PRO A 190 4.21 -17.97 -4.38
N ALA A 191 4.08 -17.29 -5.51
CA ALA A 191 5.20 -16.95 -6.39
C ALA A 191 5.88 -15.62 -6.02
N MET A 192 5.35 -14.88 -5.03
CA MET A 192 5.95 -13.62 -4.57
C MET A 192 7.40 -13.82 -4.14
N ASP A 193 8.30 -13.01 -4.70
CA ASP A 193 9.73 -12.99 -4.35
C ASP A 193 9.97 -12.08 -3.13
N MET A 194 11.04 -12.35 -2.38
CA MET A 194 11.52 -11.51 -1.29
C MET A 194 12.29 -10.26 -1.76
N LYS A 195 12.45 -10.08 -3.08
CA LYS A 195 13.03 -8.86 -3.64
C LYS A 195 12.15 -7.66 -3.36
N VAL A 196 12.79 -6.55 -3.04
CA VAL A 196 12.11 -5.30 -2.67
C VAL A 196 11.60 -4.51 -3.87
N SER A 197 12.14 -4.76 -5.07
CA SER A 197 11.75 -4.09 -6.32
C SER A 197 12.06 -4.96 -7.54
N SER A 198 11.50 -4.56 -8.67
CA SER A 198 11.70 -5.17 -9.98
C SER A 198 11.65 -4.09 -11.07
N THR A 199 11.41 -4.46 -12.33
CA THR A 199 11.07 -3.54 -13.42
C THR A 199 9.90 -4.08 -14.23
N ILE A 200 9.17 -3.20 -14.91
CA ILE A 200 8.07 -3.60 -15.79
C ILE A 200 8.54 -4.61 -16.85
N GLY A 201 9.73 -4.40 -17.42
CA GLY A 201 10.30 -5.32 -18.43
C GLY A 201 10.61 -6.69 -17.86
N TYR A 202 11.20 -6.75 -16.66
CA TYR A 202 11.51 -8.02 -15.99
C TYR A 202 10.21 -8.79 -15.63
N GLU A 203 9.24 -8.11 -15.04
CA GLU A 203 7.96 -8.75 -14.67
C GLU A 203 7.21 -9.24 -15.92
N ARG A 204 7.18 -8.47 -17.02
CA ARG A 204 6.57 -8.89 -18.28
C ARG A 204 7.17 -10.18 -18.83
N GLU A 205 8.47 -10.40 -18.66
CA GLU A 205 9.18 -11.56 -19.18
C GLU A 205 9.11 -12.78 -18.24
N HIS A 206 9.16 -12.53 -16.92
CA HIS A 206 9.40 -13.61 -15.93
C HIS A 206 8.21 -13.88 -14.99
N ASN A 207 7.27 -12.94 -14.84
CA ASN A 207 6.06 -13.19 -14.06
C ASN A 207 5.07 -14.03 -14.89
N ALA A 208 4.88 -15.27 -14.47
CA ALA A 208 4.09 -16.25 -15.22
C ALA A 208 2.62 -15.84 -15.42
N LEU A 209 2.07 -14.96 -14.58
CA LEU A 209 0.69 -14.46 -14.71
C LEU A 209 0.58 -13.35 -15.75
N LEU A 210 1.62 -12.52 -15.93
CA LEU A 210 1.64 -11.44 -16.93
C LEU A 210 1.83 -11.96 -18.36
N GLY A 211 2.30 -13.19 -18.53
CA GLY A 211 2.40 -13.85 -19.84
C GLY A 211 1.06 -14.36 -20.37
N GLU A 212 0.00 -14.37 -19.55
CA GLU A 212 -1.33 -14.78 -19.98
C GLU A 212 -2.05 -13.64 -20.70
N SER A 213 -2.38 -13.84 -21.97
CA SER A 213 -3.04 -12.83 -22.81
C SER A 213 -4.54 -13.03 -22.94
N ASP A 214 -5.06 -14.19 -22.55
CA ASP A 214 -6.49 -14.51 -22.53
C ASP A 214 -7.07 -14.24 -21.14
N GLU A 215 -8.02 -13.28 -21.08
CA GLU A 215 -8.62 -12.85 -19.82
C GLU A 215 -9.33 -13.99 -19.09
N ASP A 216 -10.05 -14.88 -19.78
CA ASP A 216 -10.78 -15.98 -19.13
C ASP A 216 -9.81 -17.04 -18.55
N THR A 217 -8.72 -17.34 -19.25
CA THR A 217 -7.66 -18.22 -18.76
C THR A 217 -6.95 -17.61 -17.55
N PHE A 218 -6.65 -16.31 -17.58
CA PHE A 218 -6.08 -15.58 -16.44
C PHE A 218 -7.01 -15.67 -15.22
N VAL A 219 -8.30 -15.36 -15.39
CA VAL A 219 -9.30 -15.42 -14.32
C VAL A 219 -9.39 -16.81 -13.72
N ALA A 220 -9.48 -17.85 -14.54
CA ALA A 220 -9.55 -19.23 -14.07
C ALA A 220 -8.29 -19.63 -13.26
N ARG A 221 -7.11 -19.21 -13.72
CA ARG A 221 -5.83 -19.49 -13.06
C ARG A 221 -5.72 -18.79 -11.70
N VAL A 222 -6.03 -17.49 -11.64
CA VAL A 222 -5.94 -16.68 -10.42
C VAL A 222 -6.96 -17.14 -9.39
N THR A 223 -8.23 -17.33 -9.79
CA THR A 223 -9.31 -17.72 -8.86
C THR A 223 -9.22 -19.17 -8.41
N GLY A 224 -8.52 -20.02 -9.14
CA GLY A 224 -8.29 -21.43 -8.79
C GLY A 224 -7.15 -21.69 -7.79
N SER A 225 -6.29 -20.69 -7.54
CA SER A 225 -5.11 -20.82 -6.67
C SER A 225 -5.18 -20.00 -5.37
N LEU A 226 -6.33 -19.41 -5.05
CA LEU A 226 -6.50 -18.56 -3.86
C LEU A 226 -6.32 -19.35 -2.56
N GLY A 227 -5.45 -18.84 -1.70
CA GLY A 227 -5.28 -19.28 -0.33
C GLY A 227 -6.36 -18.75 0.62
N PRO A 228 -6.28 -19.04 1.92
CA PRO A 228 -7.20 -18.48 2.91
C PRO A 228 -7.15 -16.95 2.90
N GLN A 229 -8.29 -16.31 3.18
CA GLN A 229 -8.34 -14.86 3.32
C GLN A 229 -7.60 -14.40 4.60
N PRO A 230 -6.99 -13.20 4.61
CA PRO A 230 -6.37 -12.66 5.81
C PRO A 230 -7.36 -12.62 6.98
N PRO A 231 -6.93 -12.95 8.21
CA PRO A 231 -7.82 -12.90 9.37
C PRO A 231 -8.26 -11.45 9.63
N ASN A 232 -9.52 -11.28 10.05
CA ASN A 232 -10.08 -9.97 10.42
C ASN A 232 -10.10 -8.89 9.31
N PHE A 233 -9.86 -9.24 8.05
CA PHE A 233 -9.72 -8.27 6.97
C PHE A 233 -10.90 -7.29 6.87
N GLN A 234 -12.14 -7.75 7.05
CA GLN A 234 -13.33 -6.88 7.02
C GLN A 234 -13.32 -5.84 8.15
N ALA A 235 -12.89 -6.23 9.35
CA ALA A 235 -12.77 -5.31 10.48
C ALA A 235 -11.65 -4.29 10.26
N ILE A 236 -10.53 -4.70 9.67
CA ILE A 236 -9.41 -3.82 9.34
C ILE A 236 -9.85 -2.79 8.28
N VAL A 237 -10.50 -3.23 7.21
CA VAL A 237 -11.06 -2.33 6.18
C VAL A 237 -12.04 -1.34 6.79
N ALA A 238 -12.93 -1.79 7.69
CA ALA A 238 -13.88 -0.90 8.37
C ALA A 238 -13.16 0.16 9.23
N LEU A 239 -12.06 -0.19 9.89
CA LEU A 239 -11.24 0.75 10.65
C LEU A 239 -10.55 1.77 9.72
N ASN A 240 -10.04 1.33 8.57
CA ASN A 240 -9.36 2.20 7.61
C ASN A 240 -10.33 3.13 6.84
N ARG A 241 -11.58 2.75 6.69
CA ARG A 241 -12.66 3.59 6.09
C ARG A 241 -13.37 4.47 7.09
N GLY A 242 -13.37 4.10 8.36
CA GLY A 242 -14.11 4.78 9.42
C GLY A 242 -13.43 6.05 9.93
N PRO A 243 -13.91 6.60 11.05
CA PRO A 243 -13.28 7.77 11.65
C PRO A 243 -11.80 7.57 11.91
N LEU A 244 -10.99 8.61 11.66
CA LEU A 244 -9.53 8.57 11.81
C LEU A 244 -9.08 8.08 13.18
N LEU A 245 -8.19 7.09 13.18
CA LEU A 245 -7.48 6.67 14.38
C LEU A 245 -6.30 7.62 14.62
N THR A 246 -6.51 8.63 15.46
CA THR A 246 -5.55 9.71 15.69
C THR A 246 -4.70 9.52 16.94
N HIS A 247 -5.16 8.72 17.90
CA HIS A 247 -4.50 8.55 19.19
C HIS A 247 -3.64 7.30 19.22
N ARG A 248 -2.47 7.43 19.86
CA ARG A 248 -1.66 6.27 20.23
C ARG A 248 -2.38 5.58 21.39
N ILE A 249 -2.65 4.28 21.25
CA ILE A 249 -3.05 3.45 22.37
C ILE A 249 -1.76 3.08 23.12
N ASP A 250 -1.41 3.84 24.12
CA ASP A 250 -0.30 3.49 24.99
C ASP A 250 -0.77 2.37 25.93
N VAL A 251 -0.34 1.15 25.62
CA VAL A 251 -0.50 0.01 26.51
C VAL A 251 0.65 0.01 27.48
N GLU A 252 0.36 0.27 28.75
CA GLU A 252 1.38 0.18 29.79
C GLU A 252 1.77 -1.29 30.01
N PRO A 253 3.05 -1.65 29.83
CA PRO A 253 3.48 -3.03 30.03
C PRO A 253 3.40 -3.41 31.51
N LEU A 254 2.72 -4.52 31.79
CA LEU A 254 2.62 -5.06 33.14
C LEU A 254 3.79 -6.01 33.44
N THR A 255 4.31 -5.94 34.65
CA THR A 255 5.23 -6.96 35.15
C THR A 255 4.50 -8.28 35.35
N PRO A 256 5.19 -9.45 35.33
CA PRO A 256 4.56 -10.75 35.58
C PRO A 256 3.72 -10.81 36.85
N ARG A 257 4.17 -10.16 37.92
CA ARG A 257 3.44 -10.08 39.20
C ARG A 257 2.15 -9.27 39.10
N GLN A 258 2.15 -8.19 38.30
CA GLN A 258 0.94 -7.39 38.03
C GLN A 258 -0.04 -8.19 37.15
N VAL A 259 0.44 -8.95 36.17
CA VAL A 259 -0.39 -9.85 35.35
C VAL A 259 -1.08 -10.91 36.23
N GLU A 260 -0.34 -11.53 37.16
CA GLU A 260 -0.93 -12.49 38.13
C GLU A 260 -2.03 -11.84 38.97
N ALA A 261 -1.76 -10.66 39.51
CA ALA A 261 -2.74 -9.93 40.35
C ALA A 261 -4.00 -9.56 39.55
N GLN A 262 -3.85 -9.10 38.29
CA GLN A 262 -4.95 -8.77 37.40
C GLN A 262 -5.77 -10.03 37.04
N ARG A 263 -5.09 -11.13 36.71
CA ARG A 263 -5.76 -12.43 36.44
C ARG A 263 -6.56 -12.90 37.67
N ASP A 264 -5.99 -12.84 38.85
CA ASP A 264 -6.67 -13.25 40.09
C ASP A 264 -7.85 -12.32 40.43
N ALA A 265 -7.84 -11.08 39.92
CA ALA A 265 -8.97 -10.15 39.96
C ALA A 265 -10.00 -10.36 38.81
N GLY A 266 -9.81 -11.37 37.94
CA GLY A 266 -10.74 -11.74 36.87
C GLY A 266 -10.38 -11.20 35.48
N ALA A 267 -9.20 -10.62 35.27
CA ALA A 267 -8.78 -10.21 33.95
C ALA A 267 -8.45 -11.43 33.07
N LEU A 268 -8.83 -11.35 31.79
CA LEU A 268 -8.49 -12.36 30.78
C LEU A 268 -7.07 -12.14 30.27
N VAL A 269 -6.23 -13.16 30.35
CA VAL A 269 -4.90 -13.18 29.75
C VAL A 269 -4.98 -13.85 28.39
N ILE A 270 -4.64 -13.13 27.33
CA ILE A 270 -4.66 -13.63 25.95
C ILE A 270 -3.21 -13.65 25.44
N ASP A 271 -2.76 -14.81 24.96
CA ASP A 271 -1.50 -14.95 24.22
C ASP A 271 -1.79 -14.64 22.73
N VAL A 272 -1.10 -13.65 22.19
CA VAL A 272 -1.27 -13.20 20.78
C VAL A 272 -0.09 -13.56 19.88
N ARG A 273 0.81 -14.42 20.35
CA ARG A 273 1.97 -14.92 19.60
C ARG A 273 1.58 -16.02 18.63
#